data_412ceb6be8882668f3509253b02ca46d
#
_entry.id   412ceb6be8882668f3509253b02ca46d
#
_cell.length_a   1.000
_cell.length_b   1.000
_cell.length_c   1.000
_cell.angle_alpha   90.00
_cell.angle_beta   90.00
_cell.angle_gamma   90.00
#
_symmetry.space_group_name_H-M   'P 1'
#
loop_
_entity.id
_entity.type
_entity.pdbx_description
1 polymer ?
#
loop_
_entity_poly.entity_id
_entity_poly.type
_entity_poly.pdbx_seq_one_letter_code
_entity_poly.pdbx_strand_id
1 'polypeptide(L)'
;QHEGLEVGKKACITLYATALADFKPYQAEKATVLLRAGGKSHTATADAHGNGMFHFELTPETAGDGVLYVTVGEENAHFDVCVIEHCNAHAEEHNHSHPHSHGDEAHDGHNHSAHSHAHSHVPHPGHGTETPAKSGDVSFSKEQSWKIDFATEVATESNFAGSVKVAAKVEALPGDFTTIIATTSGKVQFAGNVLAGMQVSVDEPLFYLEGSDVTDNDAAVKFAEAESNYELAKADFERKKLLFIDKIVSEREYQAAEATYRQAEARFASMKRNFGAGKVTLKSSMDGCVATLLVANGDYVEPGTPLAIVQRTGNVNIQCELPVRYAELLQNIATVNVETAQGNVYNIEEFDGAAVVGNVANSCNMLPVTISCKALPGVVTGGVVTLYISSVAVASHSVAVPRTALVEEMGNMFVFVQSNPVSFEKRSVKVGTTDGRYVQLLDGVAPGERIVSKGGVILKLSQGAAALDPHAGHVH
;
A
#
# COMPACT_ATOMS: atom_id res chain seq x y z
N GLN A 1 0.73 -33.87 -8.91
CA GLN A 1 1.56 -33.99 -10.13
C GLN A 1 2.67 -35.00 -9.88
N HIS A 2 2.87 -35.91 -10.78
CA HIS A 2 3.96 -36.88 -10.72
C HIS A 2 4.60 -37.06 -12.13
N GLU A 3 5.89 -37.34 -12.14
CA GLU A 3 6.56 -37.91 -13.29
C GLU A 3 6.03 -39.35 -13.48
N GLY A 4 6.16 -39.93 -14.71
CA GLY A 4 5.71 -41.30 -14.95
C GLY A 4 6.28 -42.26 -13.92
N LEU A 5 5.43 -43.14 -13.36
CA LEU A 5 5.86 -44.14 -12.39
C LEU A 5 6.46 -45.33 -13.13
N GLU A 6 7.76 -45.55 -13.02
CA GLU A 6 8.50 -46.65 -13.63
C GLU A 6 9.08 -47.61 -12.58
N VAL A 7 9.06 -48.89 -12.82
CA VAL A 7 9.63 -49.91 -11.92
C VAL A 7 11.12 -49.66 -11.72
N GLY A 8 11.55 -49.60 -10.47
CA GLY A 8 12.95 -49.43 -10.09
C GLY A 8 13.50 -48.02 -10.26
N LYS A 9 12.71 -47.07 -10.77
CA LYS A 9 13.10 -45.65 -10.92
C LYS A 9 12.48 -44.83 -9.81
N LYS A 10 13.27 -43.91 -9.24
CA LYS A 10 12.81 -42.95 -8.25
C LYS A 10 11.92 -41.92 -8.93
N ALA A 11 10.66 -41.85 -8.53
CA ALA A 11 9.68 -40.89 -9.01
C ALA A 11 9.43 -39.82 -7.94
N CYS A 12 9.41 -38.55 -8.36
CA CYS A 12 9.03 -37.43 -7.52
C CYS A 12 7.53 -37.14 -7.67
N ILE A 13 6.82 -37.11 -6.54
CA ILE A 13 5.39 -36.77 -6.47
C ILE A 13 5.24 -35.47 -5.72
N THR A 14 4.65 -34.48 -6.35
CA THR A 14 4.29 -33.22 -5.69
C THR A 14 2.78 -33.17 -5.44
N LEU A 15 2.42 -33.06 -4.17
CA LEU A 15 1.05 -32.93 -3.73
C LEU A 15 0.74 -31.48 -3.34
N TYR A 16 -0.39 -30.98 -3.81
CA TYR A 16 -0.95 -29.68 -3.43
C TYR A 16 -2.28 -29.92 -2.69
N ALA A 17 -2.28 -29.73 -1.39
CA ALA A 17 -3.50 -29.84 -0.57
C ALA A 17 -4.19 -28.48 -0.46
N THR A 18 -5.47 -28.42 -0.85
CA THR A 18 -6.26 -27.20 -0.86
C THR A 18 -7.60 -27.44 -0.16
N ALA A 19 -7.97 -26.60 0.80
CA ALA A 19 -9.28 -26.64 1.43
C ALA A 19 -10.37 -26.23 0.42
N LEU A 20 -11.41 -27.06 0.24
CA LEU A 20 -12.48 -26.78 -0.72
C LEU A 20 -13.41 -25.65 -0.28
N ALA A 21 -13.45 -25.33 1.01
CA ALA A 21 -14.32 -24.29 1.56
C ALA A 21 -13.91 -22.88 1.10
N ASP A 22 -12.59 -22.61 1.02
CA ASP A 22 -12.05 -21.30 0.72
C ASP A 22 -10.94 -21.31 -0.33
N PHE A 23 -10.61 -22.47 -0.88
CA PHE A 23 -9.55 -22.73 -1.85
C PHE A 23 -8.15 -22.29 -1.40
N LYS A 24 -7.96 -22.07 -0.10
CA LYS A 24 -6.65 -21.78 0.47
C LYS A 24 -5.83 -23.05 0.66
N PRO A 25 -4.49 -22.92 0.76
CA PRO A 25 -3.65 -24.06 1.10
C PRO A 25 -4.09 -24.71 2.39
N TYR A 26 -4.28 -26.03 2.37
CA TYR A 26 -4.64 -26.79 3.57
C TYR A 26 -3.43 -26.84 4.52
N GLN A 27 -3.65 -26.48 5.77
CA GLN A 27 -2.59 -26.43 6.77
C GLN A 27 -2.44 -27.80 7.44
N ALA A 28 -1.39 -28.52 7.07
CA ALA A 28 -0.99 -29.76 7.75
C ALA A 28 0.53 -29.81 7.86
N GLU A 29 1.06 -30.35 8.94
CA GLU A 29 2.50 -30.47 9.14
C GLU A 29 3.11 -31.60 8.29
N LYS A 30 2.35 -32.66 8.07
CA LYS A 30 2.79 -33.87 7.37
C LYS A 30 1.71 -34.41 6.45
N ALA A 31 2.16 -35.05 5.38
CA ALA A 31 1.33 -35.85 4.50
C ALA A 31 1.99 -37.23 4.25
N THR A 32 1.16 -38.22 3.99
CA THR A 32 1.61 -39.58 3.71
C THR A 32 1.00 -40.06 2.40
N VAL A 33 1.78 -40.69 1.55
CA VAL A 33 1.31 -41.39 0.35
C VAL A 33 1.59 -42.87 0.48
N LEU A 34 0.61 -43.68 0.06
CA LEU A 34 0.70 -45.14 0.01
C LEU A 34 0.35 -45.60 -1.41
N LEU A 35 1.35 -46.01 -2.16
CA LEU A 35 1.16 -46.63 -3.46
C LEU A 35 0.92 -48.13 -3.34
N ARG A 36 -0.18 -48.62 -3.87
CA ARG A 36 -0.47 -50.07 -4.04
C ARG A 36 -0.50 -50.42 -5.49
N ALA A 37 0.48 -51.18 -5.96
CA ALA A 37 0.57 -51.67 -7.36
C ALA A 37 1.13 -53.10 -7.40
N GLY A 38 0.60 -53.97 -8.23
CA GLY A 38 1.08 -55.35 -8.41
C GLY A 38 1.12 -56.19 -7.12
N GLY A 39 0.23 -55.90 -6.15
CA GLY A 39 0.17 -56.64 -4.88
C GLY A 39 1.17 -56.17 -3.82
N LYS A 40 2.01 -55.19 -4.12
CA LYS A 40 2.95 -54.54 -3.17
C LYS A 40 2.48 -53.18 -2.76
N SER A 41 2.96 -52.72 -1.59
CA SER A 41 2.63 -51.40 -1.03
C SER A 41 3.90 -50.63 -0.69
N HIS A 42 3.98 -49.40 -1.13
CA HIS A 42 5.09 -48.48 -0.84
C HIS A 42 4.55 -47.22 -0.14
N THR A 43 5.11 -46.87 0.98
CA THR A 43 4.70 -45.68 1.74
C THR A 43 5.81 -44.67 1.79
N ALA A 44 5.49 -43.38 1.55
CA ALA A 44 6.37 -42.26 1.78
C ALA A 44 5.64 -41.19 2.60
N THR A 45 6.39 -40.51 3.46
CA THR A 45 5.88 -39.39 4.27
C THR A 45 6.73 -38.17 3.99
N ALA A 46 6.10 -37.02 3.87
CA ALA A 46 6.76 -35.75 3.66
C ALA A 46 6.27 -34.70 4.65
N ASP A 47 7.17 -33.84 5.08
CA ASP A 47 6.83 -32.63 5.83
C ASP A 47 6.34 -31.54 4.87
N ALA A 48 5.54 -30.60 5.39
CA ALA A 48 5.04 -29.52 4.59
C ALA A 48 6.18 -28.59 4.13
N HIS A 49 6.25 -28.33 2.83
CA HIS A 49 7.19 -27.38 2.23
C HIS A 49 6.62 -25.96 2.12
N GLY A 50 5.68 -25.60 3.04
CA GLY A 50 4.91 -24.37 3.07
C GLY A 50 3.66 -24.43 2.19
N ASN A 51 2.65 -23.64 2.55
CA ASN A 51 1.42 -23.44 1.78
C ASN A 51 0.68 -24.71 1.26
N GLY A 52 0.67 -25.79 2.04
CA GLY A 52 -0.04 -27.02 1.66
C GLY A 52 0.66 -27.84 0.55
N MET A 53 1.95 -27.64 0.34
CA MET A 53 2.75 -28.36 -0.65
C MET A 53 3.61 -29.43 0.04
N PHE A 54 3.61 -30.67 -0.54
CA PHE A 54 4.38 -31.80 -0.04
C PHE A 54 5.10 -32.47 -1.19
N HIS A 55 6.38 -32.85 -1.01
CA HIS A 55 7.18 -33.54 -1.98
C HIS A 55 7.51 -34.95 -1.49
N PHE A 56 7.12 -35.94 -2.26
CA PHE A 56 7.38 -37.33 -1.96
C PHE A 56 8.31 -37.95 -2.98
N GLU A 57 9.12 -38.88 -2.53
CA GLU A 57 9.96 -39.69 -3.37
C GLU A 57 9.53 -41.16 -3.19
N LEU A 58 9.13 -41.80 -4.27
CA LEU A 58 8.73 -43.20 -4.30
C LEU A 58 9.50 -43.96 -5.40
N THR A 59 9.85 -45.21 -5.09
CA THR A 59 10.43 -46.14 -6.09
C THR A 59 9.51 -47.34 -6.20
N PRO A 60 8.65 -47.41 -7.24
CA PRO A 60 7.78 -48.57 -7.45
C PRO A 60 8.60 -49.84 -7.73
N GLU A 61 8.16 -51.00 -7.18
CA GLU A 61 8.86 -52.27 -7.37
C GLU A 61 8.15 -53.18 -8.38
N THR A 62 6.89 -52.90 -8.68
CA THR A 62 6.08 -53.75 -9.56
C THR A 62 5.29 -52.94 -10.55
N ALA A 63 5.23 -53.38 -11.80
CA ALA A 63 4.39 -52.78 -12.82
C ALA A 63 2.92 -53.21 -12.71
N GLY A 64 2.05 -52.39 -13.29
CA GLY A 64 0.62 -52.63 -13.41
C GLY A 64 -0.22 -51.48 -12.87
N ASP A 65 -1.52 -51.67 -12.96
CA ASP A 65 -2.48 -50.71 -12.39
C ASP A 65 -2.39 -50.71 -10.89
N GLY A 66 -2.43 -49.52 -10.32
CA GLY A 66 -2.30 -49.31 -8.89
C GLY A 66 -3.15 -48.16 -8.39
N VAL A 67 -3.21 -48.01 -7.09
CA VAL A 67 -3.90 -46.92 -6.42
C VAL A 67 -2.93 -46.20 -5.49
N LEU A 68 -2.86 -44.87 -5.64
CA LEU A 68 -2.11 -43.99 -4.75
C LEU A 68 -3.07 -43.40 -3.72
N TYR A 69 -2.95 -43.85 -2.50
CA TYR A 69 -3.68 -43.28 -1.35
C TYR A 69 -2.85 -42.10 -0.80
N VAL A 70 -3.52 -40.99 -0.53
CA VAL A 70 -2.92 -39.78 0.01
C VAL A 70 -3.66 -39.41 1.30
N THR A 71 -2.91 -39.20 2.36
CA THR A 71 -3.43 -38.72 3.65
C THR A 71 -2.75 -37.42 4.02
N VAL A 72 -3.53 -36.38 4.29
CA VAL A 72 -3.05 -35.05 4.71
C VAL A 72 -3.83 -34.63 5.96
N GLY A 73 -3.19 -34.66 7.12
CA GLY A 73 -3.90 -34.49 8.39
C GLY A 73 -4.95 -35.57 8.61
N GLU A 74 -6.22 -35.18 8.72
CA GLU A 74 -7.37 -36.10 8.88
C GLU A 74 -8.03 -36.47 7.53
N GLU A 75 -7.64 -35.81 6.44
CA GLU A 75 -8.25 -35.96 5.12
C GLU A 75 -7.54 -37.06 4.30
N ASN A 76 -8.33 -37.83 3.54
CA ASN A 76 -7.86 -38.92 2.71
C ASN A 76 -8.40 -38.78 1.29
N ALA A 77 -7.52 -39.06 0.33
CA ALA A 77 -7.86 -39.11 -1.09
C ALA A 77 -7.19 -40.35 -1.74
N HIS A 78 -7.68 -40.79 -2.89
CA HIS A 78 -7.04 -41.84 -3.67
C HIS A 78 -7.07 -41.48 -5.16
N PHE A 79 -6.07 -41.95 -5.87
CA PHE A 79 -5.88 -41.72 -7.30
C PHE A 79 -5.46 -43.01 -7.98
N ASP A 80 -6.12 -43.35 -9.08
CA ASP A 80 -5.69 -44.47 -9.92
C ASP A 80 -4.42 -44.08 -10.66
N VAL A 81 -3.42 -44.94 -10.67
CA VAL A 81 -2.10 -44.70 -11.28
C VAL A 81 -1.67 -45.99 -12.02
N CYS A 82 -0.88 -45.81 -13.06
CA CYS A 82 -0.27 -46.93 -13.76
C CYS A 82 1.25 -46.89 -13.59
N VAL A 83 1.83 -48.00 -13.14
CA VAL A 83 3.28 -48.18 -13.05
C VAL A 83 3.76 -48.98 -14.26
N ILE A 84 4.61 -48.40 -15.09
CA ILE A 84 5.12 -49.03 -16.32
C ILE A 84 6.42 -49.80 -16.04
N GLU A 85 6.64 -50.88 -16.78
CA GLU A 85 7.95 -51.56 -16.79
C GLU A 85 8.99 -50.67 -17.47
N HIS A 86 10.22 -50.70 -16.96
CA HIS A 86 11.31 -49.98 -17.57
C HIS A 86 11.65 -50.60 -18.93
N CYS A 87 11.23 -49.96 -20.01
CA CYS A 87 11.64 -50.36 -21.37
C CYS A 87 13.09 -49.89 -21.57
N ASN A 88 14.05 -50.83 -21.47
CA ASN A 88 15.37 -50.62 -22.06
C ASN A 88 15.20 -50.54 -23.58
N ALA A 89 15.12 -49.35 -24.10
CA ALA A 89 15.20 -49.13 -25.55
C ALA A 89 16.63 -49.47 -25.99
N HIS A 90 16.86 -50.73 -26.41
CA HIS A 90 17.98 -51.06 -27.25
C HIS A 90 17.79 -50.27 -28.53
N ALA A 91 18.67 -49.31 -28.77
CA ALA A 91 18.82 -48.68 -30.06
C ALA A 91 19.38 -49.72 -31.05
N GLU A 92 18.50 -50.45 -31.74
CA GLU A 92 18.90 -51.13 -32.99
C GLU A 92 18.88 -50.08 -34.08
N GLU A 93 20.11 -49.71 -34.50
CA GLU A 93 20.35 -48.94 -35.70
C GLU A 93 19.93 -49.82 -36.93
N HIS A 94 18.72 -49.67 -37.40
CA HIS A 94 18.33 -50.17 -38.72
C HIS A 94 18.79 -49.17 -39.79
N ASN A 95 19.95 -49.49 -40.34
CA ASN A 95 20.53 -48.84 -41.52
C ASN A 95 19.77 -49.33 -42.76
N HIS A 96 18.77 -48.63 -43.24
CA HIS A 96 18.14 -48.89 -44.57
C HIS A 96 18.66 -47.87 -45.56
N SER A 97 19.71 -48.36 -46.33
CA SER A 97 20.14 -47.76 -47.57
C SER A 97 19.20 -48.22 -48.71
N HIS A 98 18.42 -47.31 -49.24
CA HIS A 98 17.70 -47.56 -50.51
C HIS A 98 18.37 -46.75 -51.61
N PRO A 99 18.70 -47.47 -52.77
CA PRO A 99 19.21 -46.80 -53.95
C PRO A 99 18.06 -46.16 -54.75
N HIS A 100 18.23 -44.95 -55.15
CA HIS A 100 17.34 -44.26 -56.10
C HIS A 100 17.51 -44.82 -57.50
N SER A 101 16.39 -45.17 -58.20
CA SER A 101 16.32 -45.35 -59.64
C SER A 101 15.17 -44.51 -60.18
N HIS A 102 15.50 -43.62 -61.10
CA HIS A 102 14.56 -42.79 -61.85
C HIS A 102 13.88 -43.63 -62.95
N GLY A 103 12.57 -43.39 -63.12
CA GLY A 103 11.82 -43.88 -64.27
C GLY A 103 10.53 -43.07 -64.41
N ASP A 104 10.53 -42.18 -65.41
CA ASP A 104 9.34 -41.51 -65.90
C ASP A 104 8.38 -42.53 -66.50
N GLU A 105 7.07 -42.39 -66.25
CA GLU A 105 6.03 -42.41 -67.28
C GLU A 105 4.65 -42.17 -66.72
N ALA A 106 3.86 -41.44 -67.51
CA ALA A 106 2.48 -41.02 -67.26
C ALA A 106 1.51 -42.22 -67.47
N HIS A 107 0.36 -42.18 -66.74
CA HIS A 107 -1.00 -42.32 -67.28
C HIS A 107 -2.07 -42.65 -66.22
N ASP A 108 -3.16 -41.92 -66.34
CA ASP A 108 -4.57 -42.30 -66.17
C ASP A 108 -5.16 -42.64 -64.77
N GLY A 109 -6.20 -41.90 -64.55
CA GLY A 109 -7.11 -41.91 -63.42
C GLY A 109 -7.79 -43.26 -63.17
N HIS A 110 -7.91 -43.54 -61.89
CA HIS A 110 -8.96 -44.42 -61.39
C HIS A 110 -9.48 -43.89 -60.04
N ASN A 111 -10.78 -43.65 -60.03
CA ASN A 111 -11.69 -43.38 -58.97
C ASN A 111 -11.66 -44.52 -57.92
N HIS A 112 -11.22 -44.29 -56.70
CA HIS A 112 -11.39 -45.24 -55.60
C HIS A 112 -12.19 -44.62 -54.47
N SER A 113 -13.36 -45.23 -54.31
CA SER A 113 -14.30 -45.11 -53.20
C SER A 113 -13.64 -45.04 -51.79
N ALA A 114 -14.20 -44.16 -50.99
CA ALA A 114 -13.92 -44.00 -49.58
C ALA A 114 -14.09 -45.34 -48.83
N HIS A 115 -13.01 -45.83 -48.25
CA HIS A 115 -13.08 -46.78 -47.14
C HIS A 115 -12.90 -46.01 -45.84
N SER A 116 -14.00 -45.80 -45.15
CA SER A 116 -14.03 -45.33 -43.77
C SER A 116 -13.55 -46.44 -42.85
N HIS A 117 -12.32 -46.34 -42.37
CA HIS A 117 -11.91 -47.10 -41.19
C HIS A 117 -12.38 -46.39 -39.94
N ALA A 118 -13.46 -46.91 -39.37
CA ALA A 118 -13.88 -46.54 -38.03
C ALA A 118 -12.89 -47.18 -37.03
N HIS A 119 -11.98 -46.37 -36.51
CA HIS A 119 -11.25 -46.72 -35.30
C HIS A 119 -12.18 -46.50 -34.13
N SER A 120 -12.70 -47.59 -33.57
CA SER A 120 -13.36 -47.59 -32.27
C SER A 120 -12.31 -47.29 -31.21
N HIS A 121 -12.28 -46.04 -30.72
CA HIS A 121 -11.58 -45.72 -29.51
C HIS A 121 -12.38 -46.28 -28.34
N VAL A 122 -11.84 -47.29 -27.71
CA VAL A 122 -12.25 -47.73 -26.39
C VAL A 122 -11.94 -46.59 -25.42
N PRO A 123 -12.90 -46.05 -24.63
CA PRO A 123 -12.59 -45.03 -23.64
C PRO A 123 -11.73 -45.70 -22.56
N HIS A 124 -10.52 -45.21 -22.37
CA HIS A 124 -9.75 -45.50 -21.17
C HIS A 124 -10.42 -44.85 -19.97
N PRO A 125 -10.81 -45.59 -18.93
CA PRO A 125 -11.27 -45.03 -17.68
C PRO A 125 -10.03 -44.65 -16.85
N GLY A 126 -9.76 -43.36 -16.68
CA GLY A 126 -8.63 -42.95 -15.86
C GLY A 126 -8.27 -41.47 -15.91
N HIS A 127 -9.25 -40.60 -16.03
CA HIS A 127 -9.08 -39.22 -15.61
C HIS A 127 -10.08 -38.96 -14.49
N GLY A 128 -9.55 -38.62 -13.30
CA GLY A 128 -10.36 -38.05 -12.24
C GLY A 128 -11.23 -36.96 -12.86
N THR A 129 -12.48 -36.90 -12.44
CA THR A 129 -13.50 -35.98 -12.95
C THR A 129 -13.07 -34.52 -12.75
N GLU A 130 -12.14 -34.07 -13.61
CA GLU A 130 -12.05 -32.65 -13.94
C GLU A 130 -13.27 -32.36 -14.79
N THR A 131 -14.19 -31.60 -14.24
CA THR A 131 -15.27 -30.99 -15.03
C THR A 131 -14.56 -30.28 -16.20
N PRO A 132 -14.87 -30.60 -17.47
CA PRO A 132 -14.17 -29.99 -18.59
C PRO A 132 -14.31 -28.49 -18.50
N ALA A 133 -13.19 -27.77 -18.49
CA ALA A 133 -13.17 -26.31 -18.54
C ALA A 133 -14.04 -25.88 -19.71
N LYS A 134 -15.03 -25.01 -19.45
CA LYS A 134 -15.85 -24.42 -20.50
C LYS A 134 -14.92 -23.67 -21.44
N SER A 135 -15.20 -23.72 -22.75
CA SER A 135 -14.44 -22.97 -23.75
C SER A 135 -14.42 -21.48 -23.36
N GLY A 136 -13.26 -21.00 -22.89
CA GLY A 136 -13.08 -19.64 -22.36
C GLY A 136 -12.47 -19.57 -20.96
N ASP A 137 -12.39 -20.69 -20.23
CA ASP A 137 -11.78 -20.73 -18.90
C ASP A 137 -10.25 -20.66 -18.99
N VAL A 138 -9.66 -19.88 -18.10
CA VAL A 138 -8.20 -19.78 -17.95
C VAL A 138 -7.74 -20.80 -16.94
N SER A 139 -6.87 -21.73 -17.38
CA SER A 139 -6.20 -22.65 -16.46
C SER A 139 -4.97 -21.98 -15.84
N PHE A 140 -4.89 -22.02 -14.50
CA PHE A 140 -3.79 -21.44 -13.75
C PHE A 140 -3.41 -22.38 -12.61
N SER A 141 -2.24 -22.98 -12.71
CA SER A 141 -1.83 -24.02 -11.77
C SER A 141 -1.56 -23.44 -10.38
N LYS A 142 -1.67 -24.27 -9.35
CA LYS A 142 -1.36 -23.88 -7.97
C LYS A 142 0.10 -23.43 -7.83
N GLU A 143 1.00 -24.09 -8.53
CA GLU A 143 2.42 -23.69 -8.55
C GLU A 143 2.62 -22.27 -9.08
N GLN A 144 1.90 -21.90 -10.14
CA GLN A 144 1.93 -20.55 -10.69
C GLN A 144 1.33 -19.54 -9.70
N SER A 145 0.17 -19.87 -9.10
CA SER A 145 -0.52 -18.97 -8.17
C SER A 145 0.29 -18.70 -6.89
N TRP A 146 1.09 -19.67 -6.42
CA TRP A 146 1.87 -19.51 -5.19
C TRP A 146 3.20 -18.78 -5.38
N LYS A 147 3.66 -18.62 -6.62
CA LYS A 147 4.85 -17.81 -6.96
C LYS A 147 4.58 -16.30 -7.02
N ILE A 148 3.32 -15.89 -6.94
CA ILE A 148 2.89 -14.49 -7.07
C ILE A 148 1.97 -14.08 -5.92
N ASP A 149 1.72 -12.78 -5.77
CA ASP A 149 0.68 -12.27 -4.86
C ASP A 149 -0.71 -12.53 -5.46
N PHE A 150 -1.19 -13.77 -5.28
CA PHE A 150 -2.47 -14.25 -5.77
C PHE A 150 -3.43 -14.48 -4.63
N ALA A 151 -4.60 -13.88 -4.70
CA ALA A 151 -5.64 -14.06 -3.69
C ALA A 151 -7.02 -14.16 -4.34
N THR A 152 -7.89 -14.93 -3.70
CA THR A 152 -9.31 -15.02 -4.05
C THR A 152 -10.16 -14.65 -2.86
N GLU A 153 -11.33 -14.06 -3.11
CA GLU A 153 -12.29 -13.61 -2.11
C GLU A 153 -13.68 -13.98 -2.55
N VAL A 154 -14.56 -14.24 -1.58
CA VAL A 154 -15.97 -14.50 -1.87
C VAL A 154 -16.68 -13.18 -2.09
N ALA A 155 -17.34 -13.03 -3.21
CA ALA A 155 -18.18 -11.88 -3.52
C ALA A 155 -19.40 -11.86 -2.57
N THR A 156 -19.45 -10.87 -1.69
CA THR A 156 -20.50 -10.73 -0.69
C THR A 156 -21.50 -9.66 -1.13
N GLU A 157 -22.77 -9.93 -0.88
CA GLU A 157 -23.77 -8.89 -0.96
C GLU A 157 -23.61 -7.94 0.22
N SER A 158 -23.52 -6.67 -0.07
CA SER A 158 -23.39 -5.62 0.94
C SER A 158 -24.29 -4.44 0.61
N ASN A 159 -24.65 -3.68 1.64
CA ASN A 159 -25.24 -2.37 1.46
C ASN A 159 -24.15 -1.40 0.99
N PHE A 160 -23.94 -1.37 -0.33
CA PHE A 160 -22.93 -0.47 -0.88
C PHE A 160 -23.49 0.96 -0.87
N ALA A 161 -22.84 1.80 -0.08
CA ALA A 161 -23.23 3.21 0.04
C ALA A 161 -22.85 3.98 -1.22
N GLY A 162 -23.76 4.81 -1.71
CA GLY A 162 -23.43 5.75 -2.79
C GLY A 162 -22.26 6.64 -2.37
N SER A 163 -21.25 6.77 -3.22
CA SER A 163 -20.05 7.57 -2.92
C SER A 163 -19.85 8.70 -3.92
N VAL A 164 -19.24 9.78 -3.45
CA VAL A 164 -18.80 10.91 -4.27
C VAL A 164 -17.29 10.96 -4.29
N LYS A 165 -16.71 10.97 -5.48
CA LYS A 165 -15.30 11.16 -5.71
C LYS A 165 -14.98 12.63 -5.90
N VAL A 166 -14.06 13.20 -5.12
CA VAL A 166 -13.64 14.61 -5.18
C VAL A 166 -12.15 14.77 -4.94
N ALA A 167 -11.53 15.70 -5.64
CA ALA A 167 -10.16 16.10 -5.35
C ALA A 167 -10.14 17.02 -4.13
N ALA A 168 -9.16 16.83 -3.25
CA ALA A 168 -9.02 17.58 -2.02
C ALA A 168 -7.58 18.02 -1.82
N LYS A 169 -7.40 19.19 -1.21
CA LYS A 169 -6.09 19.75 -0.86
C LYS A 169 -5.73 19.39 0.57
N VAL A 170 -4.49 19.02 0.77
CA VAL A 170 -3.94 18.73 2.09
C VAL A 170 -3.32 19.99 2.68
N GLU A 171 -3.78 20.41 3.84
CA GLU A 171 -3.30 21.61 4.53
C GLU A 171 -2.85 21.26 5.95
N ALA A 172 -2.07 22.16 6.57
CA ALA A 172 -1.76 22.07 7.98
C ALA A 172 -3.00 22.41 8.81
N LEU A 173 -3.14 21.80 10.01
CA LEU A 173 -4.18 22.23 10.93
C LEU A 173 -3.95 23.70 11.35
N PRO A 174 -5.02 24.49 11.49
CA PRO A 174 -4.93 25.79 12.14
C PRO A 174 -4.32 25.64 13.54
N GLY A 175 -3.20 26.34 13.80
CA GLY A 175 -2.43 26.22 15.05
C GLY A 175 -1.25 25.23 15.00
N ASP A 176 -1.15 24.39 14.00
CA ASP A 176 0.00 23.51 13.78
C ASP A 176 1.07 24.15 12.87
N PHE A 177 0.96 25.43 12.59
CA PHE A 177 2.03 26.18 11.95
C PHE A 177 2.26 27.52 12.65
N THR A 178 3.49 27.98 12.63
CA THR A 178 3.89 29.29 13.14
C THR A 178 4.83 29.97 12.15
N THR A 179 4.66 31.25 12.02
CA THR A 179 5.56 32.07 11.21
C THR A 179 6.60 32.71 12.13
N ILE A 180 7.87 32.46 11.87
CA ILE A 180 8.97 33.15 12.52
C ILE A 180 9.11 34.51 11.84
N ILE A 181 8.97 35.57 12.61
CA ILE A 181 9.03 36.94 12.13
C ILE A 181 10.25 37.67 12.72
N ALA A 182 10.80 38.60 11.98
CA ALA A 182 11.84 39.49 12.47
C ALA A 182 11.29 40.39 13.58
N THR A 183 11.96 40.42 14.74
CA THR A 183 11.59 41.27 15.89
C THR A 183 12.29 42.65 15.87
N THR A 184 13.39 42.76 15.13
CA THR A 184 14.19 43.96 14.96
C THR A 184 14.66 44.04 13.49
N SER A 185 15.04 45.24 13.06
CA SER A 185 15.74 45.38 11.77
C SER A 185 17.17 44.83 11.85
N GLY A 186 17.65 44.30 10.75
CA GLY A 186 19.00 43.77 10.67
C GLY A 186 19.22 42.81 9.51
N LYS A 187 20.47 42.38 9.37
CA LYS A 187 20.86 41.37 8.42
C LYS A 187 20.62 39.96 8.94
N VAL A 188 19.95 39.15 8.18
CA VAL A 188 19.66 37.76 8.54
C VAL A 188 20.90 36.90 8.40
N GLN A 189 21.25 36.18 9.41
CA GLN A 189 22.26 35.14 9.39
C GLN A 189 21.60 33.83 9.86
N PHE A 190 21.77 32.76 9.09
CA PHE A 190 21.25 31.44 9.48
C PHE A 190 22.07 30.87 10.62
N ALA A 191 21.42 30.28 11.64
CA ALA A 191 22.06 29.68 12.81
C ALA A 191 22.82 28.37 12.48
N GLY A 192 22.72 27.91 11.26
CA GLY A 192 23.35 26.70 10.73
C GLY A 192 22.87 26.44 9.31
N ASN A 193 22.78 25.19 8.91
CA ASN A 193 22.24 24.81 7.61
C ASN A 193 20.73 24.70 7.67
N VAL A 194 20.05 25.84 7.76
CA VAL A 194 18.57 25.91 7.78
C VAL A 194 18.02 25.70 6.37
N LEU A 195 17.29 24.61 6.17
CA LEU A 195 16.71 24.23 4.89
C LEU A 195 15.21 23.94 5.04
N ALA A 196 14.46 24.14 3.96
CA ALA A 196 13.09 23.66 3.90
C ALA A 196 13.05 22.13 4.02
N GLY A 197 12.12 21.60 4.83
CA GLY A 197 12.02 20.17 5.18
C GLY A 197 12.87 19.77 6.41
N MET A 198 13.72 20.63 6.96
CA MET A 198 14.52 20.33 8.14
C MET A 198 13.64 20.23 9.38
N GLN A 199 13.86 19.19 10.19
CA GLN A 199 13.22 19.04 11.51
C GLN A 199 13.83 20.04 12.51
N VAL A 200 12.98 20.62 13.32
CA VAL A 200 13.37 21.60 14.34
C VAL A 200 12.66 21.33 15.66
N SER A 201 13.36 21.60 16.74
CA SER A 201 12.81 21.47 18.09
C SER A 201 12.41 22.85 18.65
N VAL A 202 11.54 22.84 19.66
CA VAL A 202 11.21 24.06 20.41
C VAL A 202 12.49 24.68 20.98
N ASP A 203 12.58 26.01 20.95
CA ASP A 203 13.76 26.80 21.38
C ASP A 203 15.05 26.61 20.55
N GLU A 204 15.02 25.85 19.46
CA GLU A 204 16.16 25.73 18.55
C GLU A 204 16.40 27.05 17.80
N PRO A 205 17.64 27.58 17.81
CA PRO A 205 17.97 28.80 17.09
C PRO A 205 17.98 28.56 15.58
N LEU A 206 17.24 29.36 14.83
CA LEU A 206 17.15 29.27 13.37
C LEU A 206 17.79 30.46 12.67
N PHE A 207 17.62 31.69 13.21
CA PHE A 207 18.17 32.87 12.63
C PHE A 207 18.81 33.75 13.69
N TYR A 208 19.85 34.46 13.28
CA TYR A 208 20.43 35.57 13.99
C TYR A 208 20.15 36.85 13.18
N LEU A 209 19.71 37.90 13.84
CA LEU A 209 19.61 39.24 13.25
C LEU A 209 20.82 40.06 13.74
N GLU A 210 21.66 40.44 12.82
CA GLU A 210 22.81 41.30 13.07
C GLU A 210 22.42 42.74 12.73
N GLY A 211 22.47 43.62 13.71
CA GLY A 211 22.19 45.03 13.50
C GLY A 211 23.22 45.65 12.54
N SER A 212 22.76 46.48 11.59
CA SER A 212 23.71 47.20 10.74
C SER A 212 24.43 48.28 11.55
N ASP A 213 25.70 48.50 11.28
CA ASP A 213 26.56 49.49 11.92
C ASP A 213 26.12 50.96 11.71
N VAL A 214 25.00 51.20 11.05
CA VAL A 214 24.54 52.52 10.66
C VAL A 214 23.14 52.80 11.28
N THR A 215 23.14 53.57 12.33
CA THR A 215 22.07 54.43 12.90
C THR A 215 20.84 53.85 13.57
N ASP A 216 20.50 52.54 13.52
CA ASP A 216 19.30 52.03 14.14
C ASP A 216 19.52 50.79 15.03
N ASN A 217 20.64 50.74 15.73
CA ASN A 217 20.94 49.59 16.63
C ASN A 217 20.22 49.73 17.97
N ASP A 218 18.89 49.93 17.92
CA ASP A 218 18.01 50.11 19.07
C ASP A 218 18.07 48.93 20.04
N ALA A 219 18.38 47.70 19.52
CA ALA A 219 18.49 46.50 20.35
C ALA A 219 19.79 46.44 21.16
N ALA A 220 20.93 46.80 20.56
CA ALA A 220 22.23 46.85 21.25
C ALA A 220 22.26 47.99 22.29
N VAL A 221 21.71 49.16 21.94
CA VAL A 221 21.58 50.29 22.85
C VAL A 221 20.66 49.92 24.01
N LYS A 222 19.49 49.34 23.77
CA LYS A 222 18.57 48.87 24.80
C LYS A 222 19.17 47.80 25.70
N PHE A 223 20.00 46.91 25.15
CA PHE A 223 20.69 45.92 25.96
C PHE A 223 21.72 46.58 26.88
N ALA A 224 22.56 47.47 26.36
CA ALA A 224 23.55 48.21 27.12
C ALA A 224 22.90 49.08 28.20
N GLU A 225 21.77 49.73 27.89
CA GLU A 225 20.96 50.46 28.88
C GLU A 225 20.42 49.54 29.99
N ALA A 226 19.90 48.39 29.63
CA ALA A 226 19.37 47.43 30.62
C ALA A 226 20.47 46.86 31.51
N GLU A 227 21.65 46.60 30.96
CA GLU A 227 22.83 46.14 31.69
C GLU A 227 23.31 47.23 32.69
N SER A 228 23.47 48.44 32.21
CA SER A 228 23.84 49.60 33.06
C SER A 228 22.83 49.82 34.18
N ASN A 229 21.53 49.78 33.88
CA ASN A 229 20.48 49.96 34.88
C ASN A 229 20.46 48.81 35.91
N TYR A 230 20.75 47.58 35.48
CA TYR A 230 20.87 46.43 36.39
C TYR A 230 22.05 46.58 37.35
N GLU A 231 23.23 46.96 36.80
CA GLU A 231 24.42 47.18 37.66
C GLU A 231 24.23 48.30 38.66
N LEU A 232 23.62 49.43 38.24
CA LEU A 232 23.31 50.53 39.11
C LEU A 232 22.33 50.12 40.23
N ALA A 233 21.22 49.45 39.86
CA ALA A 233 20.21 49.01 40.82
C ALA A 233 20.79 47.97 41.78
N LYS A 234 21.67 47.09 41.36
CA LYS A 234 22.37 46.12 42.17
C LYS A 234 23.27 46.77 43.18
N ALA A 235 24.10 47.72 42.73
CA ALA A 235 24.99 48.45 43.64
C ALA A 235 24.24 49.26 44.70
N ASP A 236 23.11 49.89 44.33
CA ASP A 236 22.28 50.61 45.27
C ASP A 236 21.60 49.68 46.29
N PHE A 237 21.08 48.56 45.84
CA PHE A 237 20.48 47.54 46.72
C PHE A 237 21.50 46.95 47.69
N GLU A 238 22.70 46.55 47.22
CA GLU A 238 23.75 46.03 48.09
C GLU A 238 24.20 47.04 49.13
N ARG A 239 24.37 48.29 48.74
CA ARG A 239 24.68 49.38 49.67
C ARG A 239 23.60 49.59 50.75
N LYS A 240 22.33 49.67 50.31
CA LYS A 240 21.18 49.91 51.27
C LYS A 240 20.96 48.69 52.15
N LYS A 241 21.24 47.47 51.66
CA LYS A 241 21.21 46.24 52.46
C LYS A 241 22.19 46.28 53.63
N LEU A 242 23.43 46.75 53.42
CA LEU A 242 24.42 46.92 54.50
C LEU A 242 23.97 48.01 55.48
N LEU A 243 23.52 49.16 54.98
CA LEU A 243 23.04 50.27 55.84
C LEU A 243 21.77 49.90 56.61
N PHE A 244 20.93 49.02 56.10
CA PHE A 244 19.75 48.53 56.83
C PHE A 244 20.14 47.57 57.97
N ILE A 245 21.17 46.74 57.81
CA ILE A 245 21.71 45.91 58.88
C ILE A 245 22.24 46.78 60.01
N ASP A 246 22.88 47.92 59.69
CA ASP A 246 23.39 48.90 60.64
C ASP A 246 22.32 49.86 61.16
N LYS A 247 21.04 49.63 60.75
CA LYS A 247 19.86 50.47 61.11
C LYS A 247 19.97 51.95 60.71
N ILE A 248 20.73 52.25 59.64
CA ILE A 248 20.94 53.64 59.17
C ILE A 248 19.84 54.04 58.18
N VAL A 249 19.27 53.11 57.43
CA VAL A 249 18.17 53.35 56.48
C VAL A 249 16.87 52.71 56.98
N SER A 250 15.74 53.23 56.55
CA SER A 250 14.42 52.68 56.87
C SER A 250 14.11 51.40 56.06
N GLU A 251 13.25 50.57 56.66
CA GLU A 251 12.76 49.34 55.92
C GLU A 251 12.11 49.67 54.59
N ARG A 252 11.41 50.79 54.49
CA ARG A 252 10.80 51.28 53.28
C ARG A 252 11.84 51.58 52.18
N GLU A 253 12.96 52.17 52.50
CA GLU A 253 14.04 52.48 51.58
C GLU A 253 14.77 51.23 51.13
N TYR A 254 14.96 50.29 52.04
CA TYR A 254 15.51 48.93 51.66
C TYR A 254 14.56 48.22 50.72
N GLN A 255 13.26 48.10 51.03
CA GLN A 255 12.28 47.45 50.20
C GLN A 255 12.12 48.12 48.82
N ALA A 256 12.20 49.45 48.75
CA ALA A 256 12.15 50.17 47.47
C ALA A 256 13.38 49.85 46.60
N ALA A 257 14.57 49.74 47.16
CA ALA A 257 15.78 49.37 46.42
C ALA A 257 15.74 47.91 45.98
N GLU A 258 15.21 47.00 46.80
CA GLU A 258 15.01 45.61 46.43
C GLU A 258 14.02 45.46 45.26
N ALA A 259 12.92 46.18 45.29
CA ALA A 259 11.95 46.17 44.20
C ALA A 259 12.56 46.68 42.88
N THR A 260 13.33 47.78 42.94
CA THR A 260 14.05 48.34 41.77
C THR A 260 15.07 47.38 41.22
N TYR A 261 15.86 46.72 42.08
CA TYR A 261 16.81 45.71 41.69
C TYR A 261 16.14 44.53 41.00
N ARG A 262 15.08 43.94 41.59
CA ARG A 262 14.34 42.82 41.00
C ARG A 262 13.73 43.20 39.64
N GLN A 263 13.22 44.40 39.46
CA GLN A 263 12.69 44.89 38.20
C GLN A 263 13.78 45.00 37.14
N ALA A 264 14.95 45.58 37.49
CA ALA A 264 16.08 45.72 36.59
C ALA A 264 16.69 44.36 36.21
N GLU A 265 16.79 43.43 37.19
CA GLU A 265 17.24 42.06 36.98
C GLU A 265 16.34 41.31 36.01
N ALA A 266 15.02 41.34 36.19
CA ALA A 266 14.06 40.71 35.31
C ALA A 266 14.14 41.24 33.88
N ARG A 267 14.30 42.56 33.71
CA ARG A 267 14.44 43.22 32.41
C ARG A 267 15.74 42.82 31.71
N PHE A 268 16.87 42.85 32.43
CA PHE A 268 18.18 42.44 31.90
C PHE A 268 18.20 40.97 31.53
N ALA A 269 17.69 40.09 32.41
CA ALA A 269 17.60 38.65 32.15
C ALA A 269 16.75 38.32 30.92
N SER A 270 15.65 39.03 30.69
CA SER A 270 14.81 38.89 29.51
C SER A 270 15.57 39.28 28.23
N MET A 271 16.29 40.41 28.26
CA MET A 271 17.07 40.87 27.13
C MET A 271 18.28 39.95 26.85
N LYS A 272 18.98 39.51 27.88
CA LYS A 272 20.13 38.61 27.78
C LYS A 272 19.78 37.27 27.12
N ARG A 273 18.56 36.73 27.31
CA ARG A 273 18.09 35.52 26.65
C ARG A 273 17.94 35.70 25.14
N ASN A 274 17.55 36.87 24.69
CA ASN A 274 17.25 37.16 23.30
C ASN A 274 18.42 37.84 22.53
N PHE A 275 19.36 38.47 23.28
CA PHE A 275 20.46 39.26 22.74
C PHE A 275 21.81 38.67 23.16
N GLY A 276 22.26 37.62 22.45
CA GLY A 276 23.59 37.00 22.65
C GLY A 276 24.63 37.63 21.73
N ALA A 277 25.73 38.14 22.28
CA ALA A 277 26.90 38.65 21.53
C ALA A 277 26.61 39.67 20.41
N GLY A 278 25.67 40.62 20.63
CA GLY A 278 25.34 41.65 19.66
C GLY A 278 24.36 41.24 18.55
N LYS A 279 23.80 40.04 18.63
CA LYS A 279 22.84 39.51 17.68
C LYS A 279 21.55 39.10 18.40
N VAL A 280 20.41 39.39 17.77
CA VAL A 280 19.12 38.90 18.23
C VAL A 280 18.91 37.48 17.68
N THR A 281 18.68 36.55 18.59
CA THR A 281 18.45 35.13 18.19
C THR A 281 16.97 34.87 18.04
N LEU A 282 16.56 34.41 16.86
CA LEU A 282 15.21 33.95 16.58
C LEU A 282 15.18 32.43 16.58
N LYS A 283 14.28 31.90 17.41
CA LYS A 283 14.16 30.46 17.71
C LYS A 283 12.84 29.91 17.22
N SER A 284 12.77 28.61 17.03
CA SER A 284 11.50 27.92 16.81
C SER A 284 10.63 27.98 18.08
N SER A 285 9.36 28.29 17.92
CA SER A 285 8.39 28.29 19.02
C SER A 285 7.71 26.94 19.23
N MET A 286 7.97 25.96 18.32
CA MET A 286 7.35 24.62 18.36
C MET A 286 8.28 23.57 17.78
N ASP A 287 8.01 22.31 18.13
CA ASP A 287 8.59 21.16 17.45
C ASP A 287 7.90 20.95 16.10
N GLY A 288 8.68 20.65 15.06
CA GLY A 288 8.12 20.44 13.72
C GLY A 288 9.17 20.43 12.62
N CYS A 289 8.78 20.85 11.42
CA CYS A 289 9.70 21.04 10.31
C CYS A 289 9.57 22.44 9.71
N VAL A 290 10.65 22.94 9.12
CA VAL A 290 10.65 24.20 8.35
C VAL A 290 9.91 23.93 7.04
N ALA A 291 8.65 24.38 6.94
CA ALA A 291 7.84 24.18 5.75
C ALA A 291 8.33 25.05 4.58
N THR A 292 8.66 26.33 4.86
CA THR A 292 9.09 27.28 3.85
C THR A 292 10.06 28.27 4.46
N LEU A 293 11.13 28.58 3.71
CA LEU A 293 12.01 29.71 3.97
C LEU A 293 11.59 30.89 3.07
N LEU A 294 11.42 32.03 3.66
CA LEU A 294 10.94 33.25 2.98
C LEU A 294 12.05 34.28 2.76
N VAL A 295 13.24 34.03 3.31
CA VAL A 295 14.42 34.90 3.21
C VAL A 295 15.66 34.09 2.90
N ALA A 296 16.66 34.76 2.30
CA ALA A 296 17.98 34.22 2.06
C ALA A 296 18.97 34.65 3.16
N ASN A 297 20.03 33.86 3.33
CA ASN A 297 21.11 34.23 4.23
C ASN A 297 21.80 35.50 3.73
N GLY A 298 21.79 36.55 4.54
CA GLY A 298 22.36 37.83 4.21
C GLY A 298 21.35 38.93 3.81
N ASP A 299 20.06 38.57 3.68
CA ASP A 299 19.00 39.55 3.43
C ASP A 299 18.87 40.56 4.58
N TYR A 300 18.53 41.79 4.25
CA TYR A 300 18.17 42.79 5.24
C TYR A 300 16.66 42.79 5.46
N VAL A 301 16.23 42.75 6.72
CA VAL A 301 14.82 42.67 7.10
C VAL A 301 14.42 43.73 8.09
N GLU A 302 13.15 44.11 8.07
CA GLU A 302 12.52 45.03 9.02
C GLU A 302 11.68 44.28 10.06
N PRO A 303 11.36 44.87 11.19
CA PRO A 303 10.46 44.28 12.19
C PRO A 303 9.12 43.91 11.54
N GLY A 304 8.65 42.67 11.78
CA GLY A 304 7.42 42.14 11.21
C GLY A 304 7.63 41.35 9.90
N THR A 305 8.84 41.38 9.31
CA THR A 305 9.14 40.59 8.09
C THR A 305 9.09 39.09 8.41
N PRO A 306 8.33 38.27 7.67
CA PRO A 306 8.29 36.83 7.85
C PRO A 306 9.57 36.18 7.30
N LEU A 307 10.21 35.29 8.08
CA LEU A 307 11.48 34.64 7.75
C LEU A 307 11.29 33.20 7.36
N ALA A 308 10.50 32.46 8.11
CA ALA A 308 10.22 31.05 7.84
C ALA A 308 8.85 30.67 8.42
N ILE A 309 8.29 29.62 7.87
CA ILE A 309 7.11 28.94 8.41
C ILE A 309 7.56 27.60 8.96
N VAL A 310 7.32 27.37 10.24
CA VAL A 310 7.52 26.09 10.93
C VAL A 310 6.17 25.42 11.08
N GLN A 311 6.06 24.16 10.72
CA GLN A 311 4.85 23.37 10.78
C GLN A 311 5.07 22.15 11.67
N ARG A 312 4.14 21.89 12.60
CA ARG A 312 4.12 20.63 13.35
C ARG A 312 3.80 19.48 12.43
N THR A 313 4.52 18.37 12.60
CA THR A 313 4.25 17.11 11.91
C THR A 313 3.35 16.23 12.77
N GLY A 314 2.41 15.53 12.17
CA GLY A 314 1.57 14.56 12.90
C GLY A 314 0.09 14.59 12.55
N ASN A 315 -0.44 15.74 12.23
CA ASN A 315 -1.83 15.89 11.80
C ASN A 315 -1.94 16.66 10.49
N VAL A 316 -2.99 16.37 9.74
CA VAL A 316 -3.28 17.04 8.48
C VAL A 316 -4.77 17.38 8.38
N ASN A 317 -5.08 18.47 7.70
CA ASN A 317 -6.41 18.82 7.25
C ASN A 317 -6.52 18.55 5.75
N ILE A 318 -7.55 17.83 5.36
CA ILE A 318 -7.86 17.56 3.97
C ILE A 318 -9.13 18.34 3.65
N GLN A 319 -9.03 19.31 2.75
CA GLN A 319 -10.13 20.22 2.42
C GLN A 319 -10.60 20.01 1.00
N CYS A 320 -11.91 19.94 0.83
CA CYS A 320 -12.55 19.94 -0.48
C CYS A 320 -13.84 20.77 -0.46
N GLU A 321 -14.35 21.04 -1.64
CA GLU A 321 -15.63 21.72 -1.81
C GLU A 321 -16.56 20.85 -2.66
N LEU A 322 -17.77 20.65 -2.21
CA LEU A 322 -18.77 19.85 -2.89
C LEU A 322 -20.01 20.70 -3.23
N PRO A 323 -20.59 20.53 -4.43
CA PRO A 323 -21.84 21.20 -4.78
C PRO A 323 -22.96 20.94 -3.76
N VAL A 324 -23.78 21.94 -3.48
CA VAL A 324 -24.91 21.85 -2.52
C VAL A 324 -25.86 20.69 -2.83
N ARG A 325 -25.97 20.24 -4.08
CA ARG A 325 -26.74 19.04 -4.44
C ARG A 325 -26.36 17.78 -3.66
N TYR A 326 -25.17 17.74 -3.06
CA TYR A 326 -24.69 16.64 -2.21
C TYR A 326 -24.91 16.88 -0.71
N ALA A 327 -25.65 17.93 -0.34
CA ALA A 327 -25.88 18.28 1.07
C ALA A 327 -26.53 17.14 1.85
N GLU A 328 -27.51 16.43 1.26
CA GLU A 328 -28.17 15.29 1.90
C GLU A 328 -27.20 14.12 2.14
N LEU A 329 -26.32 13.82 1.16
CA LEU A 329 -25.27 12.82 1.29
C LEU A 329 -24.30 13.20 2.42
N LEU A 330 -23.92 14.47 2.50
CA LEU A 330 -22.97 14.97 3.50
C LEU A 330 -23.52 14.98 4.94
N GLN A 331 -24.86 14.98 5.11
CA GLN A 331 -25.47 14.86 6.45
C GLN A 331 -25.37 13.44 7.03
N ASN A 332 -25.18 12.43 6.17
CA ASN A 332 -25.20 11.01 6.53
C ASN A 332 -23.93 10.30 6.03
N ILE A 333 -22.76 10.89 6.30
CA ILE A 333 -21.47 10.29 5.93
C ILE A 333 -21.31 8.96 6.67
N ALA A 334 -21.07 7.90 5.92
CA ALA A 334 -20.81 6.57 6.44
C ALA A 334 -19.29 6.34 6.58
N THR A 335 -18.54 6.60 5.52
CA THR A 335 -17.09 6.40 5.48
C THR A 335 -16.45 7.44 4.57
N VAL A 336 -15.22 7.78 4.88
CA VAL A 336 -14.38 8.60 4.00
C VAL A 336 -13.06 7.88 3.77
N ASN A 337 -12.75 7.63 2.50
CA ASN A 337 -11.49 7.04 2.09
C ASN A 337 -10.65 8.06 1.33
N VAL A 338 -9.35 8.04 1.56
CA VAL A 338 -8.36 8.94 0.95
C VAL A 338 -7.46 8.14 0.03
N GLU A 339 -7.48 8.43 -1.27
CA GLU A 339 -6.55 7.85 -2.25
C GLU A 339 -5.37 8.82 -2.43
N THR A 340 -4.18 8.33 -2.17
CA THR A 340 -2.93 9.07 -2.35
C THR A 340 -2.51 9.12 -3.83
N ALA A 341 -1.54 9.96 -4.16
CA ALA A 341 -0.99 10.04 -5.51
C ALA A 341 -0.35 8.72 -5.99
N GLN A 342 0.06 7.84 -5.06
CA GLN A 342 0.58 6.50 -5.38
C GLN A 342 -0.52 5.45 -5.60
N GLY A 343 -1.80 5.82 -5.43
CA GLY A 343 -2.94 4.92 -5.57
C GLY A 343 -3.27 4.10 -4.31
N ASN A 344 -2.59 4.32 -3.20
CA ASN A 344 -2.95 3.70 -1.92
C ASN A 344 -4.21 4.36 -1.36
N VAL A 345 -5.12 3.55 -0.84
CA VAL A 345 -6.39 4.02 -0.27
C VAL A 345 -6.44 3.72 1.23
N TYR A 346 -6.64 4.77 2.03
CA TYR A 346 -6.73 4.70 3.48
C TYR A 346 -8.11 5.14 3.95
N ASN A 347 -8.68 4.43 4.93
CA ASN A 347 -9.87 4.91 5.63
C ASN A 347 -9.44 5.90 6.71
N ILE A 348 -10.09 7.07 6.77
CA ILE A 348 -9.73 8.11 7.75
C ILE A 348 -9.95 7.67 9.20
N GLU A 349 -10.89 6.78 9.47
CA GLU A 349 -11.16 6.25 10.82
C GLU A 349 -9.95 5.50 11.39
N GLU A 350 -9.18 4.82 10.55
CA GLU A 350 -7.93 4.15 10.94
C GLU A 350 -6.85 5.15 11.41
N PHE A 351 -7.03 6.45 11.12
CA PHE A 351 -6.11 7.54 11.44
C PHE A 351 -6.75 8.60 12.35
N ASP A 352 -7.70 8.20 13.18
CA ASP A 352 -8.46 9.06 14.09
C ASP A 352 -9.10 10.26 13.35
N GLY A 353 -9.54 10.04 12.12
CA GLY A 353 -10.08 11.08 11.26
C GLY A 353 -11.53 11.43 11.57
N ALA A 354 -11.84 12.72 11.50
CA ALA A 354 -13.19 13.24 11.61
C ALA A 354 -13.49 14.20 10.47
N ALA A 355 -14.69 14.08 9.89
CA ALA A 355 -15.18 14.98 8.86
C ALA A 355 -16.08 16.07 9.46
N VAL A 356 -15.82 17.31 9.10
CA VAL A 356 -16.64 18.47 9.43
C VAL A 356 -17.19 19.07 8.14
N VAL A 357 -18.49 19.16 8.05
CA VAL A 357 -19.18 19.74 6.89
C VAL A 357 -19.65 21.14 7.24
N GLY A 358 -19.31 22.13 6.42
CA GLY A 358 -19.79 23.49 6.60
C GLY A 358 -21.28 23.60 6.26
N ASN A 359 -22.02 24.32 7.08
CA ASN A 359 -23.47 24.55 6.90
C ASN A 359 -23.78 25.73 5.98
N VAL A 360 -22.76 26.44 5.49
CA VAL A 360 -22.91 27.63 4.66
C VAL A 360 -22.20 27.40 3.34
N ALA A 361 -22.95 27.51 2.24
CA ALA A 361 -22.38 27.45 0.91
C ALA A 361 -21.60 28.76 0.61
N ASN A 362 -20.49 28.60 -0.12
CA ASN A 362 -19.76 29.76 -0.64
C ASN A 362 -20.50 30.42 -1.84
N SER A 363 -19.94 31.50 -2.37
CA SER A 363 -20.49 32.25 -3.52
C SER A 363 -20.65 31.39 -4.78
N CYS A 364 -19.97 30.25 -4.89
CA CYS A 364 -20.07 29.30 -5.99
C CYS A 364 -21.07 28.19 -5.73
N ASN A 365 -21.90 28.28 -4.69
CA ASN A 365 -22.87 27.26 -4.28
C ASN A 365 -22.21 25.90 -3.94
N MET A 366 -21.02 25.96 -3.29
CA MET A 366 -20.25 24.81 -2.84
C MET A 366 -20.23 24.78 -1.31
N LEU A 367 -20.33 23.57 -0.75
CA LEU A 367 -20.18 23.31 0.68
C LEU A 367 -18.73 22.91 0.98
N PRO A 368 -18.06 23.60 1.90
CA PRO A 368 -16.73 23.19 2.32
C PRO A 368 -16.81 21.95 3.21
N VAL A 369 -15.96 20.99 2.94
CA VAL A 369 -15.78 19.78 3.74
C VAL A 369 -14.32 19.73 4.18
N THR A 370 -14.11 19.63 5.49
CA THR A 370 -12.79 19.52 6.10
C THR A 370 -12.69 18.21 6.85
N ILE A 371 -11.64 17.47 6.60
CA ILE A 371 -11.33 16.21 7.26
C ILE A 371 -10.03 16.41 8.01
N SER A 372 -10.07 16.30 9.34
CA SER A 372 -8.89 16.34 10.19
C SER A 372 -8.51 14.92 10.59
N CYS A 373 -7.27 14.51 10.32
CA CYS A 373 -6.78 13.17 10.67
C CYS A 373 -5.28 13.20 10.99
N LYS A 374 -4.77 12.11 11.56
CA LYS A 374 -3.32 11.90 11.65
C LYS A 374 -2.70 11.82 10.27
N ALA A 375 -1.41 12.14 10.18
CA ALA A 375 -0.67 12.09 8.93
C ALA A 375 -0.75 10.69 8.29
N LEU A 376 -1.20 10.65 7.04
CA LEU A 376 -1.32 9.44 6.25
C LEU A 376 -0.01 9.15 5.52
N PRO A 377 0.43 7.89 5.39
CA PRO A 377 1.63 7.55 4.64
C PRO A 377 1.54 8.04 3.18
N GLY A 378 2.57 8.74 2.72
CA GLY A 378 2.62 9.29 1.36
C GLY A 378 1.77 10.54 1.13
N VAL A 379 1.12 11.09 2.16
CA VAL A 379 0.39 12.37 2.09
C VAL A 379 1.24 13.47 2.69
N VAL A 380 1.44 14.54 1.93
CA VAL A 380 2.22 15.71 2.34
C VAL A 380 1.36 16.96 2.28
N THR A 381 1.59 17.89 3.20
CA THR A 381 0.94 19.20 3.21
C THR A 381 1.25 19.97 1.92
N GLY A 382 0.24 20.60 1.35
CA GLY A 382 0.31 21.27 0.04
C GLY A 382 0.00 20.34 -1.13
N GLY A 383 -0.04 19.03 -0.92
CA GLY A 383 -0.39 18.02 -1.93
C GLY A 383 -1.90 17.96 -2.20
N VAL A 384 -2.24 17.19 -3.22
CA VAL A 384 -3.63 16.89 -3.60
C VAL A 384 -3.87 15.39 -3.46
N VAL A 385 -5.00 15.03 -2.90
CA VAL A 385 -5.47 13.66 -2.73
C VAL A 385 -6.88 13.53 -3.30
N THR A 386 -7.30 12.30 -3.54
CA THR A 386 -8.69 12.04 -3.93
C THR A 386 -9.48 11.50 -2.73
N LEU A 387 -10.62 12.09 -2.45
CA LEU A 387 -11.56 11.62 -1.43
C LEU A 387 -12.70 10.83 -2.06
N TYR A 388 -13.07 9.75 -1.39
CA TYR A 388 -14.31 9.01 -1.63
C TYR A 388 -15.17 9.16 -0.38
N ILE A 389 -16.20 9.96 -0.46
CA ILE A 389 -17.15 10.22 0.64
C ILE A 389 -18.40 9.38 0.39
N SER A 390 -18.63 8.40 1.24
CA SER A 390 -19.76 7.46 1.13
C SER A 390 -20.84 7.79 2.15
N SER A 391 -22.11 7.58 1.78
CA SER A 391 -23.27 7.87 2.63
C SER A 391 -24.21 6.66 2.74
N VAL A 392 -24.70 6.41 3.93
CA VAL A 392 -25.71 5.37 4.18
C VAL A 392 -27.10 5.69 3.58
N ALA A 393 -27.39 6.95 3.28
CA ALA A 393 -28.69 7.38 2.74
C ALA A 393 -28.98 6.84 1.34
N VAL A 394 -27.97 6.39 0.60
CA VAL A 394 -28.08 5.91 -0.78
C VAL A 394 -27.53 4.48 -0.89
N ALA A 395 -27.72 3.68 0.15
CA ALA A 395 -27.27 2.30 0.14
C ALA A 395 -28.18 1.44 -0.78
N SER A 396 -27.55 0.62 -1.63
CA SER A 396 -28.21 -0.41 -2.42
C SER A 396 -27.64 -1.78 -2.12
N HIS A 397 -28.49 -2.81 -2.04
CA HIS A 397 -28.03 -4.18 -1.99
C HIS A 397 -27.36 -4.53 -3.31
N SER A 398 -26.08 -4.79 -3.28
CA SER A 398 -25.29 -5.11 -4.46
C SER A 398 -24.03 -5.86 -4.09
N VAL A 399 -23.47 -6.57 -5.05
CA VAL A 399 -22.18 -7.23 -4.89
C VAL A 399 -21.08 -6.16 -4.90
N ALA A 400 -20.23 -6.17 -3.90
CA ALA A 400 -19.02 -5.35 -3.86
C ALA A 400 -17.79 -6.23 -3.99
N VAL A 401 -16.85 -5.80 -4.83
CA VAL A 401 -15.58 -6.51 -5.05
C VAL A 401 -14.40 -5.56 -4.83
N PRO A 402 -13.25 -6.05 -4.36
CA PRO A 402 -12.06 -5.23 -4.26
C PRO A 402 -11.71 -4.59 -5.62
N ARG A 403 -11.30 -3.35 -5.64
CA ARG A 403 -10.88 -2.65 -6.88
C ARG A 403 -9.78 -3.40 -7.62
N THR A 404 -8.91 -4.12 -6.90
CA THR A 404 -7.84 -4.95 -7.45
C THR A 404 -8.30 -6.21 -8.18
N ALA A 405 -9.57 -6.61 -7.98
CA ALA A 405 -10.19 -7.72 -8.71
C ALA A 405 -10.58 -7.34 -10.15
N LEU A 406 -10.74 -6.05 -10.42
CA LEU A 406 -11.15 -5.56 -11.74
C LEU A 406 -9.97 -5.53 -12.71
N VAL A 407 -10.18 -6.08 -13.89
CA VAL A 407 -9.22 -6.05 -15.00
C VAL A 407 -9.87 -5.34 -16.18
N GLU A 408 -9.24 -4.27 -16.64
CA GLU A 408 -9.69 -3.53 -17.80
C GLU A 408 -9.10 -4.10 -19.10
N GLU A 409 -9.94 -4.23 -20.10
CA GLU A 409 -9.52 -4.62 -21.44
C GLU A 409 -10.40 -3.96 -22.51
N MET A 410 -9.76 -3.20 -23.39
CA MET A 410 -10.46 -2.47 -24.48
C MET A 410 -11.66 -1.64 -23.99
N GLY A 411 -11.55 -1.01 -22.82
CA GLY A 411 -12.62 -0.20 -22.23
C GLY A 411 -13.72 -0.98 -21.53
N ASN A 412 -13.65 -2.31 -21.49
CA ASN A 412 -14.58 -3.16 -20.76
C ASN A 412 -13.92 -3.64 -19.45
N MET A 413 -14.75 -3.78 -18.41
CA MET A 413 -14.30 -4.32 -17.12
C MET A 413 -14.63 -5.81 -17.03
N PHE A 414 -13.67 -6.57 -16.51
CA PHE A 414 -13.76 -8.00 -16.29
C PHE A 414 -13.33 -8.37 -14.88
N VAL A 415 -13.86 -9.48 -14.41
CA VAL A 415 -13.38 -10.19 -13.23
C VAL A 415 -13.08 -11.63 -13.60
N PHE A 416 -12.22 -12.29 -12.82
CA PHE A 416 -12.00 -13.72 -12.92
C PHE A 416 -12.75 -14.41 -11.78
N VAL A 417 -13.73 -15.24 -12.14
CA VAL A 417 -14.50 -16.07 -11.21
C VAL A 417 -13.86 -17.44 -11.13
N GLN A 418 -13.54 -17.89 -9.94
CA GLN A 418 -12.93 -19.18 -9.71
C GLN A 418 -13.99 -20.28 -9.76
N SER A 419 -13.94 -21.14 -10.79
CA SER A 419 -14.85 -22.28 -10.96
C SER A 419 -14.36 -23.52 -10.21
N ASN A 420 -13.03 -23.71 -10.17
CA ASN A 420 -12.37 -24.79 -9.42
C ASN A 420 -10.97 -24.32 -8.97
N PRO A 421 -10.22 -25.10 -8.18
CA PRO A 421 -8.92 -24.66 -7.64
C PRO A 421 -7.88 -24.18 -8.66
N VAL A 422 -8.02 -24.53 -9.94
CA VAL A 422 -7.05 -24.20 -11.00
C VAL A 422 -7.69 -23.62 -12.26
N SER A 423 -9.01 -23.37 -12.27
CA SER A 423 -9.75 -22.87 -13.42
C SER A 423 -10.51 -21.61 -13.10
N PHE A 424 -10.40 -20.61 -13.95
CA PHE A 424 -10.94 -19.26 -13.75
C PHE A 424 -11.69 -18.80 -15.00
N GLU A 425 -12.97 -18.47 -14.82
CA GLU A 425 -13.82 -17.90 -15.86
C GLU A 425 -13.61 -16.39 -15.94
N LYS A 426 -13.23 -15.87 -17.11
CA LYS A 426 -13.19 -14.43 -17.38
C LYS A 426 -14.61 -13.95 -17.69
N ARG A 427 -15.14 -13.09 -16.83
CA ARG A 427 -16.52 -12.62 -16.93
C ARG A 427 -16.58 -11.10 -17.03
N SER A 428 -17.32 -10.58 -18.02
CA SER A 428 -17.58 -9.16 -18.15
C SER A 428 -18.52 -8.67 -17.05
N VAL A 429 -18.23 -7.51 -16.49
CA VAL A 429 -18.99 -6.92 -15.39
C VAL A 429 -19.41 -5.49 -15.69
N LYS A 430 -20.57 -5.08 -15.16
CA LYS A 430 -20.96 -3.68 -15.13
C LYS A 430 -20.66 -3.10 -13.77
N VAL A 431 -19.78 -2.11 -13.75
CA VAL A 431 -19.36 -1.43 -12.52
C VAL A 431 -20.31 -0.28 -12.19
N GLY A 432 -20.59 -0.08 -10.91
CA GLY A 432 -21.31 1.04 -10.34
C GLY A 432 -20.38 2.05 -9.67
N THR A 433 -20.76 2.49 -8.49
CA THR A 433 -19.96 3.41 -7.66
C THR A 433 -18.79 2.71 -6.98
N THR A 434 -17.80 3.48 -6.51
CA THR A 434 -16.63 2.96 -5.78
C THR A 434 -16.36 3.84 -4.57
N ASP A 435 -15.96 3.21 -3.48
CA ASP A 435 -15.45 3.89 -2.28
C ASP A 435 -13.90 4.02 -2.28
N GLY A 436 -13.26 3.67 -3.41
CA GLY A 436 -11.81 3.64 -3.58
C GLY A 436 -11.18 2.30 -3.24
N ARG A 437 -11.68 1.54 -2.26
CA ARG A 437 -11.23 0.18 -1.89
C ARG A 437 -12.04 -0.89 -2.62
N TYR A 438 -13.36 -0.75 -2.62
CA TYR A 438 -14.32 -1.65 -3.25
C TYR A 438 -15.05 -0.96 -4.39
N VAL A 439 -15.54 -1.77 -5.31
CA VAL A 439 -16.33 -1.32 -6.44
C VAL A 439 -17.65 -2.11 -6.45
N GLN A 440 -18.73 -1.40 -6.56
CA GLN A 440 -20.05 -1.97 -6.73
C GLN A 440 -20.16 -2.65 -8.11
N LEU A 441 -20.65 -3.87 -8.14
CA LEU A 441 -21.03 -4.55 -9.38
C LEU A 441 -22.54 -4.49 -9.54
N LEU A 442 -22.98 -3.93 -10.67
CA LEU A 442 -24.38 -3.86 -11.05
C LEU A 442 -24.83 -5.15 -11.75
N ASP A 443 -23.90 -5.86 -12.39
CA ASP A 443 -24.15 -7.09 -13.13
C ASP A 443 -22.83 -7.87 -13.34
N GLY A 444 -22.95 -9.19 -13.50
CA GLY A 444 -21.86 -10.09 -13.91
C GLY A 444 -21.36 -11.05 -12.84
N VAL A 445 -21.60 -10.80 -11.55
CA VAL A 445 -21.20 -11.71 -10.44
C VAL A 445 -22.34 -11.90 -9.47
N ALA A 446 -22.61 -13.13 -9.09
CA ALA A 446 -23.60 -13.45 -8.08
C ALA A 446 -22.98 -13.46 -6.66
N PRO A 447 -23.75 -13.12 -5.61
CA PRO A 447 -23.33 -13.31 -4.24
C PRO A 447 -22.90 -14.75 -3.97
N GLY A 448 -21.81 -14.95 -3.25
CA GLY A 448 -21.27 -16.28 -2.95
C GLY A 448 -20.27 -16.82 -3.98
N GLU A 449 -20.16 -16.23 -5.18
CA GLU A 449 -19.12 -16.61 -6.13
C GLU A 449 -17.74 -16.17 -5.63
N ARG A 450 -16.75 -17.00 -5.91
CA ARG A 450 -15.36 -16.70 -5.55
C ARG A 450 -14.66 -16.01 -6.70
N ILE A 451 -14.15 -14.83 -6.44
CA ILE A 451 -13.45 -14.00 -7.43
C ILE A 451 -11.96 -13.88 -7.10
N VAL A 452 -11.14 -13.63 -8.10
CA VAL A 452 -9.73 -13.30 -7.91
C VAL A 452 -9.64 -11.85 -7.45
N SER A 453 -9.24 -11.64 -6.20
CA SER A 453 -9.07 -10.30 -5.61
C SER A 453 -7.69 -9.69 -5.89
N LYS A 454 -6.66 -10.54 -6.11
CA LYS A 454 -5.31 -10.12 -6.51
C LYS A 454 -4.73 -11.05 -7.56
N GLY A 455 -3.93 -10.52 -8.48
CA GLY A 455 -3.28 -11.30 -9.53
C GLY A 455 -4.11 -11.48 -10.81
N GLY A 456 -5.28 -10.86 -10.94
CA GLY A 456 -6.14 -10.96 -12.14
C GLY A 456 -5.45 -10.53 -13.43
N VAL A 457 -4.56 -9.56 -13.39
CA VAL A 457 -3.77 -9.15 -14.56
C VAL A 457 -2.85 -10.28 -15.06
N ILE A 458 -2.30 -11.08 -14.16
CA ILE A 458 -1.42 -12.21 -14.51
C ILE A 458 -2.23 -13.33 -15.18
N LEU A 459 -3.46 -13.59 -14.68
CA LEU A 459 -4.39 -14.49 -15.35
C LEU A 459 -4.71 -14.04 -16.79
N LYS A 460 -4.93 -12.76 -16.99
CA LYS A 460 -5.12 -12.17 -18.31
C LYS A 460 -3.92 -12.42 -19.23
N LEU A 461 -2.70 -12.24 -18.73
CA LEU A 461 -1.47 -12.48 -19.49
C LEU A 461 -1.27 -13.95 -19.82
N SER A 462 -1.59 -14.86 -18.90
CA SER A 462 -1.50 -16.32 -19.13
C SER A 462 -2.48 -16.80 -20.18
N GLN A 463 -3.67 -16.21 -20.28
CA GLN A 463 -4.64 -16.47 -21.35
C GLN A 463 -4.06 -16.13 -22.73
N GLY A 464 -3.36 -15.00 -22.86
CA GLY A 464 -2.69 -14.60 -24.11
C GLY A 464 -1.54 -15.53 -24.50
N ALA A 465 -0.79 -16.03 -23.53
CA ALA A 465 0.31 -16.96 -23.78
C ALA A 465 -0.17 -18.36 -24.19
N ALA A 466 -1.29 -18.83 -23.66
CA ALA A 466 -1.91 -20.11 -24.06
C ALA A 466 -2.55 -20.06 -25.45
N ALA A 467 -2.90 -18.88 -25.94
CA ALA A 467 -3.43 -18.69 -27.29
C ALA A 467 -2.34 -18.68 -28.38
N LEU A 468 -1.07 -18.59 -28.02
CA LEU A 468 0.07 -18.75 -28.91
C LEU A 468 0.43 -20.25 -28.94
N ASP A 469 -0.17 -20.98 -29.86
CA ASP A 469 0.12 -22.40 -30.10
C ASP A 469 1.64 -22.62 -30.32
N PRO A 470 2.32 -23.45 -29.47
CA PRO A 470 3.74 -23.71 -29.64
C PRO A 470 4.10 -24.38 -30.99
N HIS A 471 3.12 -24.81 -31.75
CA HIS A 471 3.30 -25.47 -33.06
C HIS A 471 3.08 -24.56 -34.29
N ALA A 472 2.74 -23.28 -34.12
CA ALA A 472 2.58 -22.34 -35.23
C ALA A 472 3.90 -21.89 -35.90
N GLY A 473 5.05 -22.44 -35.51
CA GLY A 473 6.38 -22.04 -35.96
C GLY A 473 7.08 -22.93 -36.97
N HIS A 474 6.45 -24.00 -37.49
CA HIS A 474 7.03 -24.83 -38.53
C HIS A 474 6.31 -24.60 -39.88
N VAL A 475 6.70 -23.54 -40.55
CA VAL A 475 6.47 -23.43 -42.02
C VAL A 475 7.71 -24.00 -42.72
N HIS A 476 7.50 -25.08 -43.44
CA HIS A 476 8.47 -25.66 -44.34
C HIS A 476 8.63 -24.81 -45.61
#